data_6d1c168417280bcc042f5dd34f5fbbbc
#
_entry.id   6d1c168417280bcc042f5dd34f5fbbbc
#
_cell.length_a   1.000
_cell.length_b   1.000
_cell.length_c   1.000
_cell.angle_alpha   90.00
_cell.angle_beta   90.00
_cell.angle_gamma   90.00
#
_symmetry.space_group_name_H-M   'P 1'
#
loop_
_entity.id
_entity.type
_entity.pdbx_description
1 polymer ?
#
loop_
_entity_poly.entity_id
_entity_poly.type
_entity_poly.pdbx_seq_one_letter_code
_entity_poly.pdbx_strand_id
1 'polypeptide(L)'
;IKELMDDKAFPYPKPPSLIKALLAQATQPSDIVLDFFAGSGTTGQAVLELNAEDASIGSAQAGQRRFILCSSTEANKKEPDKNLCRDVCAERMRRVIKGYGGKVGYTLAQGGEFAYLQLDKVETADAHFEIDAAHAFQLLALKRLGVICAEPPSAVMRLGRVEDCELLVCNEVNAKTIKTLAAWPQQHGASRLAVYSTRHKTLGEQLAARGVEANCYSLMDALLSGQRGNAA
;
A
#
# COMPACT_ATOMS: atom_id res chain seq x y z
N ILE A 1 -7.34 -26.29 -1.51
CA ILE A 1 -6.14 -25.76 -2.19
C ILE A 1 -5.83 -26.52 -3.48
N LYS A 2 -6.10 -27.83 -3.55
CA LYS A 2 -5.88 -28.66 -4.75
C LYS A 2 -6.62 -28.14 -5.99
N GLU A 3 -7.83 -27.65 -5.83
CA GLU A 3 -8.62 -27.03 -6.90
C GLU A 3 -8.11 -25.63 -7.29
N LEU A 4 -7.35 -25.01 -6.41
CA LEU A 4 -6.94 -23.62 -6.54
C LEU A 4 -5.49 -23.50 -7.03
N MET A 5 -4.64 -24.45 -6.61
CA MET A 5 -3.21 -24.50 -6.90
C MET A 5 -2.80 -25.96 -7.12
N ASP A 6 -1.76 -26.19 -7.89
CA ASP A 6 -1.22 -27.51 -8.10
C ASP A 6 -0.85 -28.19 -6.76
N ASP A 7 -1.02 -29.50 -6.69
CA ASP A 7 -0.89 -30.32 -5.46
C ASP A 7 0.44 -30.13 -4.68
N LYS A 8 1.48 -29.60 -5.33
CA LYS A 8 2.82 -29.41 -4.74
C LYS A 8 3.09 -28.01 -4.19
N ALA A 9 2.16 -27.05 -4.37
CA ALA A 9 2.43 -25.65 -4.04
C ALA A 9 2.60 -25.39 -2.53
N PHE A 10 1.85 -26.12 -1.70
CA PHE A 10 1.96 -26.00 -0.23
C PHE A 10 1.41 -27.25 0.46
N PRO A 11 2.23 -27.95 1.29
CA PRO A 11 1.89 -29.30 1.78
C PRO A 11 0.76 -29.34 2.81
N TYR A 12 0.60 -28.32 3.67
CA TYR A 12 -0.35 -28.33 4.79
C TYR A 12 -1.14 -27.01 4.94
N PRO A 13 -1.98 -26.64 3.96
CA PRO A 13 -2.80 -25.43 4.10
C PRO A 13 -3.88 -25.64 5.17
N LYS A 14 -4.11 -24.62 5.99
CA LYS A 14 -5.23 -24.65 6.93
C LYS A 14 -6.55 -24.58 6.16
N PRO A 15 -7.64 -25.21 6.63
CA PRO A 15 -8.97 -25.09 6.03
C PRO A 15 -9.46 -23.64 6.13
N PRO A 16 -9.93 -23.02 5.03
CA PRO A 16 -10.51 -21.66 5.09
C PRO A 16 -11.70 -21.57 6.05
N SER A 17 -12.53 -22.60 6.13
CA SER A 17 -13.68 -22.65 7.03
C SER A 17 -13.30 -22.54 8.51
N LEU A 18 -12.19 -23.15 8.93
CA LEU A 18 -11.70 -23.02 10.29
C LEU A 18 -11.27 -21.58 10.60
N ILE A 19 -10.46 -20.99 9.72
CA ILE A 19 -9.99 -19.61 9.92
C ILE A 19 -11.16 -18.64 9.87
N LYS A 20 -12.12 -18.85 8.96
CA LYS A 20 -13.34 -18.05 8.86
C LYS A 20 -14.16 -18.09 10.15
N ALA A 21 -14.35 -19.26 10.74
CA ALA A 21 -15.08 -19.41 12.00
C ALA A 21 -14.41 -18.66 13.17
N LEU A 22 -13.07 -18.69 13.22
CA LEU A 22 -12.31 -17.92 14.23
C LEU A 22 -12.43 -16.42 14.01
N LEU A 23 -12.28 -15.94 12.77
CA LEU A 23 -12.40 -14.54 12.43
C LEU A 23 -13.80 -13.98 12.66
N ALA A 24 -14.84 -14.75 12.37
CA ALA A 24 -16.22 -14.36 12.61
C ALA A 24 -16.52 -14.08 14.09
N GLN A 25 -15.82 -14.76 15.00
CA GLN A 25 -15.97 -14.56 16.44
C GLN A 25 -15.07 -13.43 16.99
N ALA A 26 -13.93 -13.19 16.35
CA ALA A 26 -12.87 -12.31 16.86
C ALA A 26 -12.85 -10.91 16.21
N THR A 27 -13.59 -10.69 15.12
CA THR A 27 -13.47 -9.46 14.33
C THR A 27 -14.81 -8.87 13.94
N GLN A 28 -14.82 -7.54 13.82
CA GLN A 28 -15.93 -6.76 13.27
C GLN A 28 -15.69 -6.42 11.78
N PRO A 29 -16.73 -6.04 11.01
CA PRO A 29 -16.60 -5.77 9.58
C PRO A 29 -15.55 -4.72 9.17
N SER A 30 -15.15 -3.79 10.02
CA SER A 30 -14.17 -2.75 9.71
C SER A 30 -12.73 -3.08 10.13
N ASP A 31 -12.50 -4.23 10.77
CA ASP A 31 -11.21 -4.57 11.35
C ASP A 31 -10.14 -4.92 10.32
N ILE A 32 -8.89 -4.78 10.76
CA ILE A 32 -7.72 -5.24 10.02
C ILE A 32 -7.25 -6.55 10.64
N VAL A 33 -7.22 -7.60 9.82
CA VAL A 33 -6.71 -8.92 10.20
C VAL A 33 -5.25 -9.02 9.81
N LEU A 34 -4.37 -9.21 10.79
CA LEU A 34 -2.94 -9.36 10.59
C LEU A 34 -2.51 -10.81 10.82
N ASP A 35 -1.84 -11.41 9.83
CA ASP A 35 -1.27 -12.76 9.90
C ASP A 35 0.22 -12.71 9.59
N PHE A 36 1.06 -12.90 10.60
CA PHE A 36 2.52 -12.88 10.48
C PHE A 36 3.12 -14.15 9.87
N PHE A 37 2.32 -15.22 9.75
CA PHE A 37 2.75 -16.51 9.24
C PHE A 37 1.77 -17.03 8.19
N ALA A 38 1.44 -16.16 7.25
CA ALA A 38 0.37 -16.37 6.27
C ALA A 38 0.49 -17.66 5.44
N GLY A 39 1.71 -18.19 5.29
CA GLY A 39 1.94 -19.41 4.55
C GLY A 39 1.30 -19.36 3.16
N SER A 40 0.27 -20.16 2.94
CA SER A 40 -0.45 -20.18 1.68
C SER A 40 -1.56 -19.12 1.55
N GLY A 41 -1.71 -18.18 2.50
CA GLY A 41 -2.72 -17.10 2.43
C GLY A 41 -4.16 -17.51 2.76
N THR A 42 -4.35 -18.53 3.57
CA THR A 42 -5.70 -18.99 3.96
C THR A 42 -6.49 -17.90 4.68
N THR A 43 -5.83 -17.11 5.51
CA THR A 43 -6.45 -16.01 6.25
C THR A 43 -7.04 -14.94 5.33
N GLY A 44 -6.34 -14.57 4.26
CA GLY A 44 -6.87 -13.61 3.29
C GLY A 44 -8.12 -14.14 2.57
N GLN A 45 -8.13 -15.41 2.19
CA GLN A 45 -9.33 -16.03 1.62
C GLN A 45 -10.49 -16.03 2.61
N ALA A 46 -10.26 -16.35 3.88
CA ALA A 46 -11.29 -16.35 4.91
C ALA A 46 -11.89 -14.95 5.14
N VAL A 47 -11.06 -13.90 5.08
CA VAL A 47 -11.53 -12.51 5.16
C VAL A 47 -12.44 -12.16 3.98
N LEU A 48 -12.06 -12.53 2.75
CA LEU A 48 -12.89 -12.28 1.56
C LEU A 48 -14.22 -13.03 1.63
N GLU A 49 -14.22 -14.27 2.11
CA GLU A 49 -15.44 -15.05 2.31
C GLU A 49 -16.37 -14.39 3.33
N LEU A 50 -15.85 -13.89 4.47
CA LEU A 50 -16.64 -13.15 5.45
C LEU A 50 -17.21 -11.85 4.89
N ASN A 51 -16.38 -11.08 4.18
CA ASN A 51 -16.84 -9.85 3.56
C ASN A 51 -17.99 -10.08 2.58
N ALA A 52 -17.94 -11.16 1.81
CA ALA A 52 -19.01 -11.51 0.89
C ALA A 52 -20.29 -11.96 1.64
N GLU A 53 -20.15 -12.70 2.74
CA GLU A 53 -21.28 -13.10 3.59
C GLU A 53 -21.95 -11.89 4.23
N ASP A 54 -21.16 -10.96 4.82
CA ASP A 54 -21.67 -9.72 5.40
C ASP A 54 -22.41 -8.85 4.36
N ALA A 55 -21.88 -8.77 3.15
CA ALA A 55 -22.51 -8.06 2.03
C ALA A 55 -23.87 -8.67 1.67
N SER A 56 -24.00 -10.00 1.72
CA SER A 56 -25.25 -10.71 1.37
C SER A 56 -26.37 -10.49 2.37
N ILE A 57 -26.03 -10.18 3.63
CA ILE A 57 -26.99 -9.95 4.72
C ILE A 57 -27.53 -8.51 4.72
N GLY A 58 -27.01 -7.65 3.85
CA GLY A 58 -27.48 -6.26 3.72
C GLY A 58 -27.05 -5.36 4.89
N SER A 59 -26.02 -5.74 5.63
CA SER A 59 -25.45 -4.92 6.69
C SER A 59 -24.90 -3.60 6.11
N ALA A 60 -25.25 -2.46 6.72
CA ALA A 60 -24.75 -1.15 6.32
C ALA A 60 -23.21 -1.02 6.44
N GLN A 61 -22.57 -1.97 7.12
CA GLN A 61 -21.12 -2.08 7.30
C GLN A 61 -20.55 -3.29 6.54
N ALA A 62 -21.27 -3.80 5.57
CA ALA A 62 -20.93 -5.03 4.87
C ALA A 62 -19.54 -4.97 4.21
N GLY A 63 -18.73 -5.97 4.50
CA GLY A 63 -17.60 -6.33 3.69
C GLY A 63 -16.39 -5.38 3.70
N GLN A 64 -16.03 -4.81 4.83
CA GLN A 64 -14.91 -3.86 4.91
C GLN A 64 -13.68 -4.38 5.68
N ARG A 65 -13.67 -5.65 6.14
CA ARG A 65 -12.45 -6.22 6.74
C ARG A 65 -11.30 -6.17 5.75
N ARG A 66 -10.15 -5.73 6.21
CA ARG A 66 -8.90 -5.72 5.46
C ARG A 66 -7.96 -6.78 6.02
N PHE A 67 -6.98 -7.19 5.24
CA PHE A 67 -5.97 -8.15 5.70
C PHE A 67 -4.56 -7.66 5.39
N ILE A 68 -3.63 -8.03 6.27
CA ILE A 68 -2.20 -7.89 6.08
C ILE A 68 -1.60 -9.28 6.28
N LEU A 69 -1.02 -9.84 5.23
CA LEU A 69 -0.41 -11.17 5.24
C LEU A 69 1.10 -11.04 5.13
N CYS A 70 1.81 -11.50 6.15
CA CYS A 70 3.27 -11.50 6.17
C CYS A 70 3.78 -12.93 6.10
N SER A 71 4.78 -13.17 5.28
CA SER A 71 5.48 -14.44 5.19
C SER A 71 6.92 -14.23 4.77
N SER A 72 7.81 -15.11 5.19
CA SER A 72 9.16 -15.17 4.63
C SER A 72 9.11 -15.78 3.23
N THR A 73 10.18 -15.59 2.47
CA THR A 73 10.33 -16.24 1.17
C THR A 73 10.52 -17.74 1.28
N GLU A 74 10.99 -18.23 2.44
CA GLU A 74 11.47 -19.59 2.66
C GLU A 74 12.64 -19.98 1.71
N ALA A 75 13.31 -18.98 1.16
CA ALA A 75 14.53 -19.21 0.37
C ALA A 75 15.63 -19.87 1.23
N ASN A 76 16.37 -20.76 0.63
CA ASN A 76 17.48 -21.45 1.28
C ASN A 76 18.59 -21.71 0.27
N LYS A 77 19.72 -22.30 0.72
CA LYS A 77 20.88 -22.54 -0.17
C LYS A 77 20.59 -23.46 -1.36
N LYS A 78 19.58 -24.34 -1.27
CA LYS A 78 19.18 -25.24 -2.36
C LYS A 78 18.15 -24.60 -3.29
N GLU A 79 17.35 -23.70 -2.77
CA GLU A 79 16.25 -23.01 -3.45
C GLU A 79 16.37 -21.48 -3.21
N PRO A 80 17.40 -20.81 -3.76
CA PRO A 80 17.65 -19.39 -3.46
C PRO A 80 16.55 -18.46 -4.03
N ASP A 81 15.89 -18.87 -5.10
CA ASP A 81 14.84 -18.08 -5.78
C ASP A 81 13.43 -18.37 -5.25
N LYS A 82 13.32 -19.28 -4.26
CA LYS A 82 12.04 -19.60 -3.66
C LYS A 82 11.42 -18.38 -3.01
N ASN A 83 10.15 -18.13 -3.33
CA ASN A 83 9.41 -17.04 -2.73
C ASN A 83 7.96 -17.48 -2.43
N LEU A 84 7.77 -18.09 -1.27
CA LEU A 84 6.47 -18.56 -0.81
C LEU A 84 5.40 -17.47 -0.85
N CYS A 85 5.75 -16.26 -0.47
CA CYS A 85 4.83 -15.14 -0.43
C CYS A 85 4.35 -14.75 -1.83
N ARG A 86 5.27 -14.67 -2.80
CA ARG A 86 4.96 -14.35 -4.21
C ARG A 86 4.26 -15.49 -4.92
N ASP A 87 4.86 -16.68 -4.84
CA ASP A 87 4.53 -17.79 -5.73
C ASP A 87 3.33 -18.62 -5.23
N VAL A 88 3.06 -18.57 -3.92
CA VAL A 88 1.96 -19.32 -3.32
C VAL A 88 0.91 -18.39 -2.71
N CYS A 89 1.27 -17.53 -1.76
CA CYS A 89 0.32 -16.69 -1.04
C CYS A 89 -0.37 -15.68 -1.98
N ALA A 90 0.41 -14.85 -2.66
CA ALA A 90 -0.12 -13.85 -3.58
C ALA A 90 -0.84 -14.48 -4.79
N GLU A 91 -0.32 -15.59 -5.32
CA GLU A 91 -0.96 -16.31 -6.42
C GLU A 91 -2.32 -16.91 -5.99
N ARG A 92 -2.40 -17.46 -4.78
CA ARG A 92 -3.68 -17.88 -4.21
C ARG A 92 -4.67 -16.73 -4.13
N MET A 93 -4.24 -15.57 -3.62
CA MET A 93 -5.10 -14.40 -3.52
C MET A 93 -5.61 -13.94 -4.88
N ARG A 94 -4.76 -13.91 -5.92
CA ARG A 94 -5.18 -13.58 -7.30
C ARG A 94 -6.25 -14.53 -7.81
N ARG A 95 -6.07 -15.84 -7.62
CA ARG A 95 -7.04 -16.86 -8.07
C ARG A 95 -8.34 -16.79 -7.29
N VAL A 96 -8.27 -16.62 -5.98
CA VAL A 96 -9.45 -16.46 -5.12
C VAL A 96 -10.27 -15.24 -5.53
N ILE A 97 -9.61 -14.10 -5.71
CA ILE A 97 -10.25 -12.84 -6.11
C ILE A 97 -10.89 -12.96 -7.51
N LYS A 98 -10.21 -13.60 -8.45
CA LYS A 98 -10.71 -13.80 -9.81
C LYS A 98 -11.85 -14.82 -9.88
N GLY A 99 -11.90 -15.76 -8.95
CA GLY A 99 -12.79 -16.92 -8.96
C GLY A 99 -12.08 -18.20 -9.44
N TYR A 100 -12.47 -19.35 -8.92
CA TYR A 100 -11.88 -20.65 -9.22
C TYR A 100 -12.87 -21.78 -8.98
N GLY A 101 -12.70 -22.93 -9.64
CA GLY A 101 -13.49 -24.14 -9.39
C GLY A 101 -15.01 -23.91 -9.44
N GLY A 102 -15.49 -23.07 -10.34
CA GLY A 102 -16.91 -22.71 -10.44
C GLY A 102 -17.38 -21.67 -9.41
N LYS A 103 -16.49 -21.19 -8.51
CA LYS A 103 -16.78 -20.12 -7.56
C LYS A 103 -16.59 -18.75 -8.23
N VAL A 104 -17.55 -17.87 -7.99
CA VAL A 104 -17.47 -16.46 -8.44
C VAL A 104 -16.38 -15.75 -7.65
N GLY A 105 -15.67 -14.82 -8.31
CA GLY A 105 -14.68 -13.98 -7.67
C GLY A 105 -15.28 -12.88 -6.79
N TYR A 106 -14.41 -12.04 -6.24
CA TYR A 106 -14.80 -10.97 -5.32
C TYR A 106 -14.67 -9.61 -5.99
N THR A 107 -15.66 -8.74 -5.75
CA THR A 107 -15.67 -7.34 -6.21
C THR A 107 -14.80 -6.46 -5.30
N LEU A 108 -14.46 -5.24 -5.78
CA LEU A 108 -13.77 -4.23 -4.96
C LEU A 108 -14.53 -3.91 -3.66
N ALA A 109 -15.87 -3.83 -3.72
CA ALA A 109 -16.71 -3.61 -2.54
C ALA A 109 -16.64 -4.74 -1.50
N GLN A 110 -16.22 -5.93 -1.90
CA GLN A 110 -15.99 -7.09 -1.02
C GLN A 110 -14.51 -7.24 -0.62
N GLY A 111 -13.67 -6.27 -0.94
CA GLY A 111 -12.23 -6.32 -0.71
C GLY A 111 -11.48 -7.16 -1.74
N GLY A 112 -12.03 -7.32 -2.95
CA GLY A 112 -11.46 -8.12 -4.04
C GLY A 112 -10.25 -7.47 -4.72
N GLU A 113 -9.36 -6.89 -3.93
CA GLU A 113 -8.08 -6.36 -4.37
C GLU A 113 -7.01 -6.58 -3.31
N PHE A 114 -5.77 -6.58 -3.70
CA PHE A 114 -4.63 -6.57 -2.78
C PHE A 114 -3.37 -6.05 -3.48
N ALA A 115 -2.42 -5.56 -2.69
CA ALA A 115 -1.09 -5.25 -3.17
C ALA A 115 -0.09 -6.27 -2.63
N TYR A 116 0.79 -6.75 -3.51
CA TYR A 116 1.95 -7.55 -3.12
C TYR A 116 3.15 -6.63 -2.95
N LEU A 117 3.77 -6.69 -1.78
CA LEU A 117 4.98 -5.93 -1.46
C LEU A 117 6.10 -6.90 -1.10
N GLN A 118 7.28 -6.62 -1.59
CA GLN A 118 8.51 -7.25 -1.13
C GLN A 118 9.30 -6.21 -0.33
N LEU A 119 9.61 -6.55 0.92
CA LEU A 119 10.45 -5.71 1.76
C LEU A 119 11.90 -6.01 1.47
N ASP A 120 12.67 -4.97 1.25
CA ASP A 120 14.12 -5.01 1.20
C ASP A 120 14.69 -4.13 2.32
N LYS A 121 15.93 -4.42 2.70
CA LYS A 121 16.60 -3.67 3.76
C LYS A 121 17.64 -2.75 3.13
N VAL A 122 17.43 -1.46 3.31
CA VAL A 122 18.39 -0.42 2.94
C VAL A 122 19.01 0.15 4.22
N GLU A 123 20.32 0.17 4.32
CA GLU A 123 21.00 0.80 5.44
C GLU A 123 20.80 2.32 5.38
N THR A 124 20.63 2.94 6.55
CA THR A 124 20.31 4.39 6.63
C THR A 124 21.36 5.27 5.93
N ALA A 125 22.62 4.86 5.98
CA ALA A 125 23.71 5.58 5.31
C ALA A 125 23.59 5.57 3.77
N ASP A 126 23.04 4.50 3.22
CA ASP A 126 22.93 4.27 1.78
C ASP A 126 21.58 4.71 1.21
N ALA A 127 20.62 5.08 2.08
CA ALA A 127 19.25 5.42 1.69
C ALA A 127 19.19 6.55 0.63
N HIS A 128 20.10 7.50 0.67
CA HIS A 128 20.17 8.59 -0.31
C HIS A 128 20.56 8.14 -1.73
N PHE A 129 21.19 6.97 -1.84
CA PHE A 129 21.70 6.45 -3.11
C PHE A 129 20.83 5.30 -3.63
N GLU A 130 20.24 4.51 -2.73
CA GLU A 130 19.48 3.30 -3.06
C GLU A 130 17.97 3.54 -3.21
N ILE A 131 17.42 4.56 -2.54
CA ILE A 131 16.00 4.89 -2.65
C ILE A 131 15.78 5.81 -3.85
N ASP A 132 15.21 5.27 -4.90
CA ASP A 132 14.79 6.06 -6.06
C ASP A 132 13.48 6.83 -5.81
N ALA A 133 13.10 7.68 -6.76
CA ALA A 133 11.92 8.52 -6.65
C ALA A 133 10.60 7.72 -6.56
N ALA A 134 10.52 6.57 -7.21
CA ALA A 134 9.33 5.72 -7.19
C ALA A 134 9.19 5.03 -5.82
N HIS A 135 10.28 4.48 -5.29
CA HIS A 135 10.31 3.90 -3.94
C HIS A 135 9.99 4.96 -2.88
N ALA A 136 10.60 6.15 -2.98
CA ALA A 136 10.34 7.25 -2.06
C ALA A 136 8.87 7.66 -2.07
N PHE A 137 8.24 7.74 -3.23
CA PHE A 137 6.83 8.05 -3.38
C PHE A 137 5.94 6.98 -2.72
N GLN A 138 6.16 5.70 -3.02
CA GLN A 138 5.39 4.60 -2.47
C GLN A 138 5.51 4.52 -0.94
N LEU A 139 6.73 4.64 -0.42
CA LEU A 139 6.98 4.63 1.03
C LEU A 139 6.30 5.83 1.72
N LEU A 140 6.34 7.01 1.11
CA LEU A 140 5.71 8.20 1.66
C LEU A 140 4.18 8.10 1.62
N ALA A 141 3.60 7.57 0.53
CA ALA A 141 2.17 7.31 0.41
C ALA A 141 1.69 6.33 1.49
N LEU A 142 2.42 5.23 1.66
CA LEU A 142 2.13 4.25 2.70
C LEU A 142 2.22 4.86 4.10
N LYS A 143 3.28 5.65 4.36
CA LYS A 143 3.53 6.27 5.67
C LYS A 143 2.53 7.37 6.02
N ARG A 144 2.10 8.17 5.05
CA ARG A 144 1.23 9.34 5.28
C ARG A 144 -0.25 9.05 5.13
N LEU A 145 -0.60 8.16 4.24
CA LEU A 145 -1.98 7.90 3.85
C LEU A 145 -2.43 6.46 4.10
N GLY A 146 -1.50 5.54 4.41
CA GLY A 146 -1.80 4.12 4.56
C GLY A 146 -2.23 3.44 3.26
N VAL A 147 -1.88 4.03 2.10
CA VAL A 147 -2.24 3.52 0.78
C VAL A 147 -1.01 3.22 -0.05
N ILE A 148 -1.14 2.30 -0.98
CA ILE A 148 -0.13 1.98 -1.97
C ILE A 148 -0.55 2.63 -3.28
N CYS A 149 0.31 3.51 -3.80
CA CYS A 149 0.09 4.17 -5.07
C CYS A 149 0.86 3.44 -6.17
N ALA A 150 0.18 3.10 -7.26
CA ALA A 150 0.75 2.44 -8.43
C ALA A 150 1.07 3.42 -9.57
N GLU A 151 1.10 4.72 -9.30
CA GLU A 151 1.37 5.71 -10.34
C GLU A 151 2.84 5.67 -10.79
N PRO A 152 3.09 5.79 -12.09
CA PRO A 152 4.45 5.87 -12.60
C PRO A 152 5.13 7.14 -12.09
N PRO A 153 6.44 7.10 -11.82
CA PRO A 153 7.17 8.26 -11.36
C PRO A 153 7.10 9.40 -12.37
N SER A 154 6.72 10.58 -11.88
CA SER A 154 6.72 11.83 -12.66
C SER A 154 7.45 12.92 -11.87
N ALA A 155 7.74 14.04 -12.52
CA ALA A 155 8.47 15.14 -11.89
C ALA A 155 7.73 15.75 -10.69
N VAL A 156 6.39 15.76 -10.74
CA VAL A 156 5.51 16.14 -9.62
C VAL A 156 4.44 15.05 -9.51
N MET A 157 4.36 14.41 -8.36
CA MET A 157 3.42 13.31 -8.08
C MET A 157 2.48 13.72 -6.94
N ARG A 158 1.20 13.41 -7.12
CA ARG A 158 0.18 13.64 -6.12
C ARG A 158 0.11 12.44 -5.17
N LEU A 159 0.38 12.67 -3.89
CA LEU A 159 0.16 11.65 -2.85
C LEU A 159 -1.33 11.55 -2.49
N GLY A 160 -1.95 12.70 -2.24
CA GLY A 160 -3.33 12.78 -1.82
C GLY A 160 -3.65 14.14 -1.21
N ARG A 161 -4.77 14.20 -0.49
CA ARG A 161 -5.24 15.42 0.18
C ARG A 161 -5.61 15.10 1.62
N VAL A 162 -5.18 15.96 2.52
CA VAL A 162 -5.58 15.92 3.94
C VAL A 162 -6.19 17.27 4.27
N GLU A 163 -7.47 17.28 4.58
CA GLU A 163 -8.27 18.48 4.74
C GLU A 163 -8.15 19.39 3.49
N ASP A 164 -7.57 20.56 3.63
CA ASP A 164 -7.40 21.56 2.60
C ASP A 164 -5.96 21.67 2.05
N CYS A 165 -5.12 20.71 2.43
CA CYS A 165 -3.72 20.63 2.06
C CYS A 165 -3.46 19.50 1.07
N GLU A 166 -2.95 19.82 -0.12
CA GLU A 166 -2.48 18.81 -1.08
C GLU A 166 -1.07 18.34 -0.72
N LEU A 167 -0.92 17.03 -0.69
CA LEU A 167 0.35 16.35 -0.42
C LEU A 167 0.98 15.93 -1.75
N LEU A 168 2.15 16.47 -2.04
CA LEU A 168 2.85 16.30 -3.32
C LEU A 168 4.30 15.83 -3.09
N VAL A 169 4.84 15.10 -4.06
CA VAL A 169 6.28 14.82 -4.16
C VAL A 169 6.81 15.51 -5.40
N CYS A 170 7.87 16.29 -5.24
CA CYS A 170 8.59 16.95 -6.33
C CYS A 170 9.99 16.33 -6.45
N ASN A 171 10.19 15.49 -7.46
CA ASN A 171 11.45 14.78 -7.70
C ASN A 171 12.50 15.67 -8.34
N GLU A 172 12.06 16.62 -9.18
CA GLU A 172 12.94 17.52 -9.92
C GLU A 172 12.55 18.96 -9.66
N VAL A 173 13.49 19.77 -9.22
CA VAL A 173 13.30 21.21 -9.04
C VAL A 173 13.83 21.94 -10.27
N ASN A 174 12.93 22.30 -11.19
CA ASN A 174 13.22 23.06 -12.41
C ASN A 174 12.07 24.03 -12.72
N ALA A 175 12.24 24.88 -13.74
CA ALA A 175 11.27 25.90 -14.09
C ALA A 175 9.86 25.33 -14.43
N LYS A 176 9.80 24.13 -15.03
CA LYS A 176 8.56 23.46 -15.40
C LYS A 176 7.81 22.98 -14.15
N THR A 177 8.50 22.28 -13.23
CA THR A 177 7.89 21.77 -12.01
C THR A 177 7.42 22.89 -11.09
N ILE A 178 8.17 23.97 -10.99
CA ILE A 178 7.79 25.15 -10.22
C ILE A 178 6.55 25.80 -10.80
N LYS A 179 6.46 25.93 -12.13
CA LYS A 179 5.26 26.44 -12.81
C LYS A 179 4.04 25.54 -12.55
N THR A 180 4.24 24.23 -12.60
CA THR A 180 3.18 23.24 -12.28
C THR A 180 2.70 23.41 -10.84
N LEU A 181 3.61 23.45 -9.87
CA LEU A 181 3.27 23.61 -8.46
C LEU A 181 2.61 24.98 -8.18
N ALA A 182 3.05 26.03 -8.84
CA ALA A 182 2.45 27.35 -8.68
C ALA A 182 1.00 27.42 -9.20
N ALA A 183 0.67 26.67 -10.23
CA ALA A 183 -0.70 26.58 -10.76
C ALA A 183 -1.57 25.58 -10.00
N TRP A 184 -0.98 24.70 -9.19
CA TRP A 184 -1.66 23.58 -8.53
C TRP A 184 -2.84 23.99 -7.65
N PRO A 185 -2.73 25.01 -6.75
CA PRO A 185 -3.82 25.44 -5.90
C PRO A 185 -5.08 25.82 -6.68
N GLN A 186 -4.90 26.58 -7.75
CA GLN A 186 -6.03 27.02 -8.59
C GLN A 186 -6.66 25.87 -9.39
N GLN A 187 -5.84 24.95 -9.91
CA GLN A 187 -6.29 23.83 -10.71
C GLN A 187 -7.02 22.75 -9.89
N HIS A 188 -6.64 22.58 -8.63
CA HIS A 188 -7.16 21.51 -7.77
C HIS A 188 -7.96 22.01 -6.57
N GLY A 189 -8.17 23.33 -6.45
CA GLY A 189 -8.96 23.94 -5.38
C GLY A 189 -8.36 23.67 -3.98
N ALA A 190 -7.06 23.69 -3.86
CA ALA A 190 -6.34 23.54 -2.59
C ALA A 190 -5.91 24.91 -2.07
N SER A 191 -6.02 25.18 -0.77
CA SER A 191 -5.51 26.42 -0.18
C SER A 191 -4.04 26.33 0.19
N ARG A 192 -3.55 25.12 0.51
CA ARG A 192 -2.16 24.90 0.93
C ARG A 192 -1.53 23.69 0.22
N LEU A 193 -0.21 23.76 0.05
CA LEU A 193 0.58 22.66 -0.48
C LEU A 193 1.59 22.17 0.57
N ALA A 194 1.71 20.86 0.72
CA ALA A 194 2.80 20.19 1.42
C ALA A 194 3.61 19.41 0.38
N VAL A 195 4.82 19.89 0.07
CA VAL A 195 5.64 19.35 -1.01
C VAL A 195 6.89 18.71 -0.45
N TYR A 196 7.09 17.44 -0.70
CA TYR A 196 8.27 16.68 -0.33
C TYR A 196 9.27 16.65 -1.47
N SER A 197 10.51 17.06 -1.20
CA SER A 197 11.58 17.10 -2.21
C SER A 197 12.96 16.91 -1.58
N THR A 198 13.88 16.32 -2.33
CA THR A 198 15.31 16.30 -1.94
C THR A 198 15.93 17.70 -1.92
N ARG A 199 15.37 18.64 -2.70
CA ARG A 199 15.80 20.05 -2.78
C ARG A 199 14.74 21.00 -2.18
N HIS A 200 14.16 20.62 -1.04
CA HIS A 200 13.03 21.32 -0.43
C HIS A 200 13.27 22.79 -0.13
N LYS A 201 14.48 23.17 0.31
CA LYS A 201 14.81 24.59 0.61
C LYS A 201 14.73 25.46 -0.64
N THR A 202 15.45 25.06 -1.71
CA THR A 202 15.42 25.77 -2.99
C THR A 202 14.01 25.83 -3.58
N LEU A 203 13.24 24.74 -3.45
CA LEU A 203 11.87 24.69 -3.90
C LEU A 203 10.98 25.67 -3.13
N GLY A 204 11.09 25.71 -1.81
CA GLY A 204 10.34 26.64 -0.96
C GLY A 204 10.61 28.10 -1.30
N GLU A 205 11.89 28.48 -1.45
CA GLU A 205 12.29 29.84 -1.85
C GLU A 205 11.67 30.24 -3.20
N GLN A 206 11.69 29.33 -4.18
CA GLN A 206 11.17 29.61 -5.52
C GLN A 206 9.65 29.66 -5.59
N LEU A 207 8.93 28.90 -4.76
CA LEU A 207 7.47 28.98 -4.64
C LEU A 207 7.04 30.24 -3.91
N ALA A 208 7.72 30.58 -2.80
CA ALA A 208 7.47 31.81 -2.05
C ALA A 208 7.68 33.07 -2.91
N ALA A 209 8.74 33.10 -3.75
CA ALA A 209 8.98 34.18 -4.70
C ALA A 209 7.84 34.35 -5.74
N ARG A 210 6.95 33.37 -5.88
CA ARG A 210 5.76 33.42 -6.75
C ARG A 210 4.45 33.61 -5.97
N GLY A 211 4.53 33.85 -4.67
CA GLY A 211 3.36 34.03 -3.81
C GLY A 211 2.56 32.74 -3.57
N VAL A 212 3.18 31.57 -3.73
CA VAL A 212 2.53 30.29 -3.48
C VAL A 212 2.74 29.87 -2.03
N GLU A 213 1.65 29.66 -1.32
CA GLU A 213 1.67 29.14 0.05
C GLU A 213 1.94 27.63 0.04
N ALA A 214 3.19 27.27 0.31
CA ALA A 214 3.63 25.88 0.29
C ALA A 214 4.62 25.58 1.43
N ASN A 215 4.35 24.51 2.17
CA ASN A 215 5.29 23.94 3.12
C ASN A 215 6.15 22.92 2.40
N CYS A 216 7.45 23.17 2.28
CA CYS A 216 8.39 22.28 1.62
C CYS A 216 9.20 21.48 2.64
N TYR A 217 9.13 20.18 2.55
CA TYR A 217 9.75 19.22 3.49
C TYR A 217 10.86 18.42 2.82
N SER A 218 11.88 18.08 3.60
CA SER A 218 12.90 17.12 3.17
C SER A 218 12.26 15.75 2.93
N LEU A 219 12.37 15.24 1.71
CA LEU A 219 11.87 13.91 1.36
C LEU A 219 12.55 12.83 2.21
N MET A 220 13.87 12.89 2.34
CA MET A 220 14.64 11.90 3.08
C MET A 220 14.35 11.94 4.59
N ASP A 221 14.25 13.12 5.19
CA ASP A 221 13.91 13.22 6.60
C ASP A 221 12.50 12.69 6.86
N ALA A 222 11.56 12.92 5.94
CA ALA A 222 10.20 12.37 6.04
C ALA A 222 10.15 10.84 5.92
N LEU A 223 11.07 10.23 5.16
CA LEU A 223 11.20 8.78 5.04
C LEU A 223 11.91 8.16 6.25
N LEU A 224 13.03 8.74 6.68
CA LEU A 224 13.91 8.19 7.71
C LEU A 224 13.45 8.54 9.14
N SER A 225 12.75 9.65 9.33
CA SER A 225 12.20 9.98 10.64
C SER A 225 11.19 8.92 11.06
N GLY A 226 11.46 8.23 12.15
CA GLY A 226 10.46 7.39 12.83
C GLY A 226 9.20 8.21 13.13
N GLN A 227 8.11 7.60 13.54
CA GLN A 227 6.75 8.15 13.70
C GLN A 227 6.58 9.43 14.57
N ARG A 228 7.62 10.21 14.75
CA ARG A 228 7.57 11.56 15.30
C ARG A 228 7.47 12.61 14.21
N GLY A 229 6.53 12.42 13.30
CA GLY A 229 6.05 13.50 12.47
C GLY A 229 4.89 14.14 13.21
N ASN A 230 5.15 15.13 14.02
CA ASN A 230 4.11 16.05 14.43
C ASN A 230 3.47 16.60 13.15
N ALA A 231 2.19 16.28 12.97
CA ALA A 231 1.34 17.14 12.20
C ALA A 231 1.38 18.50 12.90
N ALA A 232 2.04 19.47 12.30
CA ALA A 232 1.85 20.85 12.60
C ALA A 232 0.74 21.38 11.71
#